data_d843ebe09522bc1fd1374f124305d9e4
#
_entry.id   d843ebe09522bc1fd1374f124305d9e4
#
_cell.length_a   1.000
_cell.length_b   1.000
_cell.length_c   1.000
_cell.angle_alpha   90.00
_cell.angle_beta   90.00
_cell.angle_gamma   90.00
#
_symmetry.space_group_name_H-M   'P 1'
#
loop_
_entity.id
_entity.type
_entity.pdbx_description
1 polymer ?
#
loop_
_entity_poly.entity_id
_entity_poly.type
_entity_poly.pdbx_seq_one_letter_code
_entity_poly.pdbx_strand_id
1 'polypeptide(L)' 'MEIRIGVIYTARELVVDVEQTPEQVTKAIEDAIGGDSNMLWLTDKKGKQVGVPTDKIAFVEVASDAGDRQVGFGVR' A
#
# COMPACT_ATOMS: atom_id res chain seq x y z
N MET A 1 4.59 2.53 11.18
CA MET A 1 3.44 3.13 10.49
C MET A 1 2.66 2.04 9.80
N GLU A 2 1.36 2.08 9.91
CA GLU A 2 0.50 1.03 9.42
C GLU A 2 -0.04 1.36 8.03
N ILE A 3 0.04 0.39 7.14
CA ILE A 3 -0.49 0.50 5.79
C ILE A 3 -1.60 -0.52 5.64
N ARG A 4 -2.76 -0.10 5.19
CA ARG A 4 -3.87 -0.99 4.88
C ARG A 4 -4.10 -1.04 3.39
N ILE A 5 -4.19 -2.24 2.87
CA ILE A 5 -4.38 -2.44 1.43
C ILE A 5 -5.63 -3.26 1.22
N GLY A 6 -6.60 -2.68 0.53
CA GLY A 6 -7.79 -3.40 0.12
C GLY A 6 -7.54 -4.07 -1.22
N VAL A 7 -7.86 -5.34 -1.30
CA VAL A 7 -7.63 -6.15 -2.49
C VAL A 7 -8.98 -6.53 -3.08
N ILE A 8 -9.11 -6.41 -4.40
CA ILE A 8 -10.37 -6.76 -5.06
C ILE A 8 -10.61 -8.26 -4.95
N TYR A 9 -11.86 -8.63 -4.99
CA TYR A 9 -12.33 -10.03 -4.92
C TYR A 9 -12.11 -10.68 -3.58
N THR A 10 -11.82 -9.89 -2.55
CA THR A 10 -11.74 -10.42 -1.20
C THR A 10 -12.22 -9.34 -0.23
N ALA A 11 -12.86 -9.77 0.84
CA ALA A 11 -13.32 -8.85 1.87
C ALA A 11 -12.22 -8.52 2.88
N ARG A 12 -11.07 -9.18 2.76
CA ARG A 12 -10.00 -9.00 3.74
C ARG A 12 -9.08 -7.87 3.31
N GLU A 13 -8.61 -7.13 4.30
CA GLU A 13 -7.60 -6.11 4.09
C GLU A 13 -6.27 -6.64 4.55
N LEU A 14 -5.23 -6.26 3.84
CA LEU A 14 -3.87 -6.54 4.27
C LEU A 14 -3.39 -5.37 5.12
N VAL A 15 -2.77 -5.69 6.24
CA VAL A 15 -2.21 -4.67 7.12
C VAL A 15 -0.71 -4.94 7.24
N VAL A 16 0.08 -3.93 6.88
CA VAL A 16 1.54 -4.03 6.90
C VAL A 16 2.08 -2.89 7.73
N ASP A 17 2.93 -3.21 8.69
CA ASP A 17 3.53 -2.19 9.55
C ASP A 17 4.95 -1.93 9.06
N VAL A 18 5.18 -0.76 8.48
CA VAL A 18 6.46 -0.42 7.87
C VAL A 18 7.14 0.68 8.66
N GLU A 19 8.45 0.82 8.47
CA GLU A 19 9.24 1.86 9.14
C GLU A 19 9.44 3.09 8.27
N GLN A 20 9.02 3.03 7.03
CA GLN A 20 9.18 4.14 6.11
C GLN A 20 8.23 5.27 6.45
N THR A 21 8.57 6.47 5.98
CA THR A 21 7.69 7.62 6.19
C THR A 21 6.49 7.53 5.26
N PRO A 22 5.40 8.24 5.57
CA PRO A 22 4.24 8.26 4.68
C PRO A 22 4.59 8.70 3.26
N GLU A 23 5.49 9.68 3.12
CA GLU A 23 5.90 10.15 1.81
C GLU A 23 6.63 9.08 1.03
N GLN A 24 7.51 8.35 1.70
CA GLN A 24 8.25 7.27 1.04
C GLN A 24 7.31 6.17 0.56
N VAL A 25 6.37 5.80 1.41
CA VAL A 25 5.41 4.74 1.07
C VAL A 25 4.51 5.19 -0.08
N THR A 26 4.00 6.40 -0.01
CA THR A 26 3.13 6.93 -1.05
C THR A 26 3.84 6.94 -2.40
N LYS A 27 5.10 7.38 -2.40
CA LYS A 27 5.86 7.42 -3.64
C LYS A 27 6.10 6.02 -4.19
N ALA A 28 6.41 5.07 -3.32
CA ALA A 28 6.64 3.69 -3.76
C ALA A 28 5.37 3.09 -4.37
N ILE A 29 4.23 3.39 -3.78
CA ILE A 29 2.96 2.90 -4.30
C ILE A 29 2.66 3.51 -5.66
N GLU A 30 2.85 4.82 -5.79
CA GLU A 30 2.60 5.49 -7.05
C GLU A 30 3.54 4.99 -8.14
N ASP A 31 4.80 4.77 -7.80
CA ASP A 31 5.76 4.27 -8.78
C ASP A 31 5.40 2.86 -9.23
N ALA A 32 4.93 2.02 -8.31
CA ALA A 32 4.56 0.66 -8.66
C ALA A 32 3.34 0.63 -9.57
N ILE A 33 2.36 1.48 -9.28
CA ILE A 33 1.11 1.48 -10.06
C ILE A 33 1.28 2.17 -11.39
N GLY A 34 2.06 3.25 -11.43
CA GLY A 34 2.24 4.01 -12.64
C GLY A 34 3.32 3.51 -13.56
N GLY A 35 4.13 2.53 -13.10
CA GLY A 35 5.25 2.03 -13.88
C GLY A 35 4.94 0.68 -14.50
N ASP A 36 6.01 -0.02 -14.87
CA ASP A 36 5.89 -1.33 -15.49
C ASP A 36 5.81 -2.46 -14.48
N SER A 37 5.84 -2.13 -13.21
CA SER A 37 5.85 -3.13 -12.17
C SER A 37 4.47 -3.75 -12.02
N ASN A 38 4.42 -5.07 -11.92
CA ASN A 38 3.17 -5.79 -11.70
C ASN A 38 2.91 -6.06 -10.23
N MET A 39 3.86 -5.73 -9.38
CA MET A 39 3.78 -6.04 -7.96
C MET A 39 4.18 -4.83 -7.15
N LEU A 40 3.46 -4.61 -6.07
CA LEU A 40 3.86 -3.66 -5.05
C LEU A 40 4.50 -4.46 -3.92
N TRP A 41 5.74 -4.15 -3.60
CA TRP A 41 6.47 -4.83 -2.52
C TRP A 41 6.63 -3.90 -1.34
N LEU A 42 6.27 -4.41 -0.17
CA LEU A 42 6.44 -3.70 1.08
C LEU A 42 7.23 -4.57 2.04
N THR A 43 8.07 -3.94 2.85
CA THR A 43 8.84 -4.66 3.87
C THR A 43 8.35 -4.20 5.23
N ASP A 44 7.93 -5.13 6.07
CA ASP A 44 7.45 -4.76 7.38
C ASP A 44 8.62 -4.57 8.35
N LYS A 45 8.30 -4.17 9.57
CA LYS A 45 9.33 -3.88 10.57
C LYS A 45 10.18 -5.08 10.93
N LYS A 46 9.67 -6.26 10.70
CA LYS A 46 10.40 -7.50 11.03
C LYS A 46 11.19 -8.02 9.84
N GLY A 47 11.17 -7.32 8.73
CA GLY A 47 11.88 -7.75 7.53
C GLY A 47 11.08 -8.64 6.62
N LYS A 48 9.84 -8.92 6.95
CA LYS A 48 8.98 -9.72 6.09
C LYS A 48 8.56 -8.90 4.87
N GLN A 49 8.68 -9.50 3.71
CA GLN A 49 8.28 -8.83 2.49
C GLN A 49 6.88 -9.27 2.09
N VAL A 50 6.06 -8.29 1.74
CA VAL A 50 4.68 -8.52 1.32
C VAL A 50 4.55 -8.01 -0.10
N GLY A 51 4.14 -8.88 -1.02
CA GLY A 51 3.94 -8.50 -2.40
C GLY A 51 2.46 -8.52 -2.74
N VAL A 52 2.01 -7.48 -3.42
CA VAL A 52 0.60 -7.37 -3.81
C VAL A 52 0.56 -7.06 -5.30
N PRO A 53 -0.16 -7.85 -6.09
CA PRO A 53 -0.33 -7.52 -7.51
C PRO A 53 -1.00 -6.17 -7.66
N THR A 54 -0.41 -5.29 -8.46
CA THR A 54 -0.91 -3.93 -8.57
C THR A 54 -2.31 -3.86 -9.18
N ASP A 55 -2.63 -4.80 -10.05
CA ASP A 55 -3.96 -4.81 -10.69
C ASP A 55 -5.05 -5.36 -9.78
N LYS A 56 -4.69 -5.83 -8.59
CA LYS A 56 -5.65 -6.33 -7.60
C LYS A 56 -5.87 -5.36 -6.46
N ILE A 57 -5.20 -4.23 -6.46
CA ILE A 57 -5.32 -3.27 -5.38
C ILE A 57 -6.55 -2.40 -5.61
N ALA A 58 -7.45 -2.40 -4.63
CA ALA A 58 -8.63 -1.55 -4.68
C ALA A 58 -8.35 -0.20 -4.04
N PHE A 59 -7.62 -0.19 -2.93
CA PHE A 59 -7.25 1.05 -2.25
C PHE A 59 -6.07 0.80 -1.34
N VAL A 60 -5.39 1.87 -0.95
CA VAL A 60 -4.32 1.83 0.03
C VAL A 60 -4.54 2.98 1.00
N GLU A 61 -4.54 2.67 2.30
CA GLU A 61 -4.61 3.68 3.34
C GLU A 61 -3.27 3.76 4.05
N VAL A 62 -2.77 4.96 4.22
CA VAL A 62 -1.50 5.20 4.88
C VAL A 62 -1.77 5.99 6.15
N ALA A 63 -1.55 5.37 7.29
CA ALA A 63 -1.70 6.03 8.58
C ALA A 63 -0.48 6.90 8.85
N SER A 64 -0.71 8.07 9.42
CA SER A 64 0.39 8.98 9.74
C SER A 64 0.02 9.76 11.00
N ASP A 65 1.00 10.50 11.51
CA ASP A 65 0.75 11.33 12.69
C ASP A 65 -0.29 12.41 12.44
N ALA A 66 -0.47 12.79 11.19
CA ALA A 66 -1.46 13.79 10.82
C ALA A 66 -2.83 13.19 10.55
N GLY A 67 -2.98 11.88 10.77
CA GLY A 67 -4.20 11.17 10.48
C GLY A 67 -4.01 10.24 9.30
N ASP A 68 -5.10 9.61 8.92
CA ASP A 68 -5.04 8.64 7.84
C ASP A 68 -5.08 9.34 6.50
N ARG A 69 -4.30 8.82 5.58
CA ARG A 69 -4.36 9.24 4.18
C ARG A 69 -4.86 8.06 3.37
N GLN A 70 -5.71 8.36 2.42
CA GLN A 70 -6.20 7.34 1.52
C GLN A 70 -5.76 7.66 0.11
N VAL A 71 -5.14 6.67 -0.53
CA VAL A 71 -4.74 6.78 -1.93
C VAL A 71 -5.66 5.88 -2.71
N GLY A 72 -6.53 6.48 -3.52
CA GLY A 72 -7.48 5.72 -4.30
C GLY A 72 -7.00 5.53 -5.72
N PHE A 73 -7.32 4.39 -6.28
CA PHE A 73 -6.92 4.06 -7.64
C PHE A 73 -8.15 3.65 -8.41
N GLY A 74 -8.67 4.58 -9.20
CA GLY A 74 -9.80 4.30 -10.04
C GLY A 74 -11.14 4.26 -9.35
N VAL A 75 -11.19 4.66 -8.10
CA VAL A 75 -12.43 4.66 -7.32
C VAL A 75 -12.65 6.05 -6.77
N ARG A 76 -13.75 6.64 -7.10
CA ARG A 76 -14.06 7.97 -6.58
C ARG A 76 -15.54 8.19 -6.51
#